data_2e84bd5530728fdb049bef4fe5f99ca6
#
_entry.id   2e84bd5530728fdb049bef4fe5f99ca6
#
_cell.length_a   1.000
_cell.length_b   1.000
_cell.length_c   1.000
_cell.angle_alpha   90.00
_cell.angle_beta   90.00
_cell.angle_gamma   90.00
#
_symmetry.space_group_name_H-M   'P 1'
#
loop_
_entity.id
_entity.type
_entity.pdbx_description
1 polymer ?
#
loop_
_entity_poly.entity_id
_entity_poly.type
_entity_poly.pdbx_seq_one_letter_code
_entity_poly.pdbx_strand_id
1 'polypeptide(L)'
;MKKIAKILFWSVLFVWMIFLQPQNVMAAEADEIIKELDFTDINAQTQDLPEKMDFEKMVNKLVTEGTNGLDAGMICEYIADLFFYEITAAKPMFLQMFAIGLLFALYGIVMMTRQGYVSQMSFFIVYLGVVLLLLQSFALISEVVDQGIDRLVAFMTAFVPLYAATLFCSGNAASAGSFYQLAFGLMYLLELGMKFIFLPGVHVFVLLLLMDNLFEETKLGKMAQLFEDGIRLVLKGGLTAVMGIGVVQSLIVPARDRLSTNSIFNSISAVPGVGNTFGSAAEILLGSGILIKNSIGAASLILLLVIGMTPLLKSFCFSVMYRLTAAFLAPVADSRIAQCVQAAARGCALFCTIQLDALLLFFITTSIISVSTSFIY
;
A
#
# COMPACT_ATOMS: atom_id res chain seq x y z
N MET A 1 -14.87 -0.68 -6.94
CA MET A 1 -14.90 0.73 -6.58
C MET A 1 -15.56 1.00 -5.21
N LYS A 2 -16.84 0.67 -4.95
CA LYS A 2 -17.48 0.92 -3.63
C LYS A 2 -16.75 0.26 -2.43
N LYS A 3 -16.10 -0.90 -2.59
CA LYS A 3 -15.33 -1.56 -1.53
C LYS A 3 -14.00 -0.85 -1.23
N ILE A 4 -13.29 -0.39 -2.25
CA ILE A 4 -12.01 0.33 -2.10
C ILE A 4 -12.23 1.68 -1.40
N ALA A 5 -13.22 2.45 -1.85
CA ALA A 5 -13.61 3.70 -1.21
C ALA A 5 -14.07 3.49 0.26
N LYS A 6 -14.75 2.39 0.53
CA LYS A 6 -15.20 2.04 1.89
C LYS A 6 -14.04 1.64 2.81
N ILE A 7 -13.05 0.90 2.29
CA ILE A 7 -11.85 0.51 3.03
C ILE A 7 -10.96 1.73 3.30
N LEU A 8 -10.74 2.59 2.30
CA LEU A 8 -10.02 3.85 2.46
C LEU A 8 -10.72 4.78 3.47
N PHE A 9 -12.04 4.89 3.40
CA PHE A 9 -12.82 5.68 4.35
C PHE A 9 -12.69 5.12 5.78
N TRP A 10 -12.78 3.82 5.96
CA TRP A 10 -12.63 3.19 7.28
C TRP A 10 -11.19 3.27 7.80
N SER A 11 -10.16 3.20 6.93
CA SER A 11 -8.76 3.39 7.35
C SER A 11 -8.49 4.82 7.80
N VAL A 12 -9.00 5.81 7.08
CA VAL A 12 -8.91 7.23 7.46
C VAL A 12 -9.70 7.50 8.75
N LEU A 13 -10.89 6.92 8.90
CA LEU A 13 -11.71 7.05 10.12
C LEU A 13 -11.02 6.38 11.33
N PHE A 14 -10.33 5.28 11.10
CA PHE A 14 -9.56 4.57 12.14
C PHE A 14 -8.33 5.38 12.58
N VAL A 15 -7.61 5.99 11.65
CA VAL A 15 -6.53 6.95 11.95
C VAL A 15 -7.09 8.13 12.76
N TRP A 16 -8.21 8.68 12.35
CA TRP A 16 -8.86 9.80 13.06
C TRP A 16 -9.29 9.42 14.48
N MET A 17 -9.72 8.19 14.70
CA MET A 17 -10.09 7.67 16.04
C MET A 17 -8.87 7.50 16.95
N ILE A 18 -7.67 7.17 16.42
CA ILE A 18 -6.42 7.10 17.17
C ILE A 18 -6.03 8.50 17.70
N PHE A 19 -6.36 9.54 16.93
CA PHE A 19 -6.01 10.92 17.26
C PHE A 19 -6.94 11.60 18.29
N LEU A 20 -8.04 11.01 18.69
CA LEU A 20 -8.99 11.61 19.63
C LEU A 20 -8.55 11.57 21.11
N GLN A 21 -7.34 11.08 21.42
CA GLN A 21 -6.86 11.06 22.80
C GLN A 21 -6.24 12.43 23.18
N PRO A 22 -6.62 13.05 24.31
CA PRO A 22 -6.05 14.33 24.73
C PRO A 22 -4.61 14.14 25.20
N GLN A 23 -3.68 14.75 24.48
CA GLN A 23 -2.26 14.76 24.81
C GLN A 23 -1.90 16.16 25.33
N ASN A 24 -1.94 16.37 26.62
CA ASN A 24 -1.40 17.60 27.24
C ASN A 24 -0.28 17.21 28.22
N VAL A 25 0.82 17.93 28.13
CA VAL A 25 1.78 18.25 29.22
C VAL A 25 3.25 17.81 29.08
N MET A 26 3.78 17.09 28.07
CA MET A 26 5.21 16.69 28.11
C MET A 26 6.05 17.01 26.87
N ALA A 27 5.72 18.09 26.16
CA ALA A 27 6.36 18.40 24.86
C ALA A 27 7.84 18.83 24.94
N ALA A 28 8.28 19.46 26.04
CA ALA A 28 9.63 20.01 26.12
C ALA A 28 10.74 18.94 26.29
N GLU A 29 10.46 17.85 27.02
CA GLU A 29 11.41 16.75 27.21
C GLU A 29 11.38 15.78 26.03
N ALA A 30 10.25 15.68 25.32
CA ALA A 30 10.13 14.92 24.11
C ALA A 30 11.03 15.48 22.98
N ASP A 31 11.18 16.79 22.87
CA ASP A 31 12.06 17.47 21.91
C ASP A 31 13.55 17.08 22.06
N GLU A 32 14.01 16.83 23.26
CA GLU A 32 15.41 16.42 23.51
C GLU A 32 15.66 14.98 23.05
N ILE A 33 14.71 14.10 23.32
CA ILE A 33 14.79 12.69 22.90
C ILE A 33 14.67 12.56 21.36
N ILE A 34 13.82 13.36 20.72
CA ILE A 34 13.64 13.34 19.26
C ILE A 34 14.94 13.70 18.54
N LYS A 35 15.74 14.63 19.08
CA LYS A 35 17.03 15.02 18.49
C LYS A 35 18.09 13.91 18.52
N GLU A 36 17.94 12.94 19.41
CA GLU A 36 18.82 11.77 19.48
C GLU A 36 18.39 10.64 18.54
N LEU A 37 17.18 10.70 17.98
CA LEU A 37 16.70 9.69 17.03
C LEU A 37 17.22 9.99 15.62
N ASP A 38 17.70 8.95 14.95
CA ASP A 38 18.19 9.04 13.57
C ASP A 38 17.05 8.83 12.58
N PHE A 39 16.67 9.89 11.86
CA PHE A 39 15.65 9.90 10.82
C PHE A 39 16.24 9.84 9.41
N THR A 40 17.55 9.73 9.26
CA THR A 40 18.26 9.82 7.97
C THR A 40 17.76 8.80 6.96
N ASP A 41 17.62 7.54 7.38
CA ASP A 41 17.18 6.45 6.51
C ASP A 41 15.72 6.62 6.03
N ILE A 42 14.84 7.12 6.90
CA ILE A 42 13.45 7.37 6.56
C ILE A 42 13.33 8.58 5.63
N ASN A 43 14.04 9.66 5.94
CA ASN A 43 14.07 10.86 5.10
C ASN A 43 14.63 10.56 3.70
N ALA A 44 15.59 9.64 3.58
CA ALA A 44 16.10 9.18 2.30
C ALA A 44 15.01 8.50 1.44
N GLN A 45 14.06 7.80 2.07
CA GLN A 45 12.95 7.14 1.36
C GLN A 45 11.79 8.11 1.01
N THR A 46 11.79 9.30 1.57
CA THR A 46 10.72 10.31 1.38
C THR A 46 11.19 11.52 0.57
N GLN A 47 12.41 11.51 0.00
CA GLN A 47 12.99 12.64 -0.76
C GLN A 47 12.15 13.07 -1.96
N ASP A 48 11.44 12.13 -2.59
CA ASP A 48 10.56 12.42 -3.73
C ASP A 48 9.23 13.10 -3.34
N LEU A 49 8.95 13.22 -2.04
CA LEU A 49 7.73 13.83 -1.53
C LEU A 49 7.93 15.34 -1.31
N PRO A 50 6.84 16.13 -1.29
CA PRO A 50 6.93 17.55 -0.98
C PRO A 50 7.62 17.80 0.35
N GLU A 51 8.41 18.88 0.44
CA GLU A 51 9.17 19.26 1.65
C GLU A 51 8.30 19.37 2.93
N LYS A 52 7.00 19.64 2.74
CA LYS A 52 6.02 19.64 3.84
C LYS A 52 5.69 18.27 4.40
N MET A 53 6.04 17.19 3.69
CA MET A 53 5.85 15.78 4.08
C MET A 53 7.14 15.12 4.56
N ASP A 54 8.12 15.92 4.97
CA ASP A 54 9.33 15.46 5.65
C ASP A 54 8.96 14.79 6.99
N PHE A 55 9.48 13.58 7.21
CA PHE A 55 9.10 12.77 8.37
C PHE A 55 9.43 13.43 9.69
N GLU A 56 10.64 13.97 9.82
CA GLU A 56 11.09 14.64 11.03
C GLU A 56 10.24 15.87 11.35
N LYS A 57 9.93 16.71 10.34
CA LYS A 57 9.06 17.87 10.49
C LYS A 57 7.65 17.48 10.91
N MET A 58 7.13 16.35 10.38
CA MET A 58 5.81 15.83 10.76
C MET A 58 5.79 15.33 12.20
N VAL A 59 6.81 14.60 12.61
CA VAL A 59 6.93 14.11 13.99
C VAL A 59 7.02 15.27 14.96
N ASN A 60 7.87 16.27 14.69
CA ASN A 60 8.04 17.45 15.52
C ASN A 60 6.74 18.25 15.67
N LYS A 61 5.98 18.45 14.59
CA LYS A 61 4.67 19.10 14.65
C LYS A 61 3.66 18.29 15.47
N LEU A 62 3.64 16.97 15.32
CA LEU A 62 2.75 16.11 16.09
C LEU A 62 3.05 16.11 17.58
N VAL A 63 4.33 16.21 17.95
CA VAL A 63 4.74 16.31 19.35
C VAL A 63 4.38 17.67 19.96
N THR A 64 4.58 18.77 19.20
CA THR A 64 4.37 20.14 19.70
C THR A 64 2.92 20.60 19.64
N GLU A 65 2.22 20.28 18.56
CA GLU A 65 0.86 20.80 18.27
C GLU A 65 -0.22 19.71 18.37
N GLY A 66 0.19 18.44 18.59
CA GLY A 66 -0.71 17.30 18.61
C GLY A 66 -1.39 17.10 17.25
N THR A 67 -2.68 16.73 17.29
CA THR A 67 -3.49 16.51 16.08
C THR A 67 -3.70 17.77 15.23
N ASN A 68 -3.62 18.96 15.83
CA ASN A 68 -3.77 20.23 15.12
C ASN A 68 -2.58 20.53 14.19
N GLY A 69 -1.42 19.89 14.42
CA GLY A 69 -0.24 20.00 13.56
C GLY A 69 -0.38 19.29 12.21
N LEU A 70 -1.39 18.42 12.06
CA LEU A 70 -1.69 17.71 10.82
C LEU A 70 -2.75 18.45 10.02
N ASP A 71 -2.38 18.96 8.88
CA ASP A 71 -3.32 19.51 7.91
C ASP A 71 -3.86 18.38 7.00
N ALA A 72 -4.99 17.78 7.41
CA ALA A 72 -5.68 16.77 6.61
C ALA A 72 -6.10 17.31 5.23
N GLY A 73 -6.34 18.63 5.12
CA GLY A 73 -6.62 19.29 3.85
C GLY A 73 -5.45 19.18 2.89
N MET A 74 -4.22 19.38 3.38
CA MET A 74 -2.99 19.27 2.59
C MET A 74 -2.77 17.84 2.05
N ILE A 75 -3.06 16.82 2.84
CA ILE A 75 -2.93 15.42 2.41
C ILE A 75 -3.97 15.11 1.31
N CYS A 76 -5.22 15.55 1.51
CA CYS A 76 -6.27 15.37 0.51
C CYS A 76 -5.96 16.13 -0.78
N GLU A 77 -5.46 17.35 -0.70
CA GLU A 77 -5.02 18.16 -1.84
C GLU A 77 -3.90 17.47 -2.61
N TYR A 78 -2.86 16.99 -1.91
CA TYR A 78 -1.77 16.24 -2.52
C TYR A 78 -2.25 14.97 -3.25
N ILE A 79 -3.15 14.18 -2.64
CA ILE A 79 -3.71 12.98 -3.27
C ILE A 79 -4.56 13.34 -4.49
N ALA A 80 -5.31 14.46 -4.42
CA ALA A 80 -6.10 14.94 -5.56
C ALA A 80 -5.18 15.42 -6.70
N ASP A 81 -4.15 16.19 -6.40
CA ASP A 81 -3.17 16.67 -7.39
C ASP A 81 -2.45 15.48 -8.04
N LEU A 82 -2.03 14.49 -7.25
CA LEU A 82 -1.43 13.26 -7.74
C LEU A 82 -2.38 12.51 -8.69
N PHE A 83 -3.66 12.42 -8.34
CA PHE A 83 -4.66 11.78 -9.19
C PHE A 83 -4.84 12.50 -10.53
N PHE A 84 -4.96 13.83 -10.53
CA PHE A 84 -5.05 14.61 -11.74
C PHE A 84 -3.77 14.56 -12.58
N TYR A 85 -2.60 14.54 -11.93
CA TYR A 85 -1.33 14.36 -12.59
C TYR A 85 -1.26 13.01 -13.32
N GLU A 86 -1.61 11.91 -12.65
CA GLU A 86 -1.57 10.56 -13.24
C GLU A 86 -2.57 10.39 -14.39
N ILE A 87 -3.77 10.98 -14.30
CA ILE A 87 -4.72 11.02 -15.43
C ILE A 87 -4.13 11.76 -16.62
N THR A 88 -3.48 12.90 -16.37
CA THR A 88 -2.88 13.72 -17.43
C THR A 88 -1.68 13.01 -18.06
N ALA A 89 -0.85 12.36 -17.25
CA ALA A 89 0.28 11.56 -17.70
C ALA A 89 -0.14 10.32 -18.51
N ALA A 90 -1.25 9.69 -18.15
CA ALA A 90 -1.80 8.52 -18.87
C ALA A 90 -2.49 8.88 -20.19
N LYS A 91 -2.90 10.15 -20.39
CA LYS A 91 -3.65 10.62 -21.56
C LYS A 91 -2.98 10.33 -22.91
N PRO A 92 -1.68 10.60 -23.15
CA PRO A 92 -1.05 10.32 -24.43
C PRO A 92 -1.04 8.82 -24.75
N MET A 93 -0.80 7.97 -23.76
CA MET A 93 -0.82 6.52 -23.94
C MET A 93 -2.24 6.00 -24.28
N PHE A 94 -3.27 6.55 -23.60
CA PHE A 94 -4.66 6.26 -23.93
C PHE A 94 -4.98 6.62 -25.39
N LEU A 95 -4.58 7.82 -25.84
CA LEU A 95 -4.80 8.28 -27.21
C LEU A 95 -4.07 7.39 -28.22
N GLN A 96 -2.83 6.98 -27.94
CA GLN A 96 -2.10 6.04 -28.81
C GLN A 96 -2.80 4.69 -28.92
N MET A 97 -3.21 4.11 -27.80
CA MET A 97 -3.91 2.82 -27.79
C MET A 97 -5.26 2.90 -28.52
N PHE A 98 -5.98 4.00 -28.31
CA PHE A 98 -7.25 4.24 -28.97
C PHE A 98 -7.05 4.42 -30.49
N ALA A 99 -6.08 5.22 -30.92
CA ALA A 99 -5.75 5.43 -32.33
C ALA A 99 -5.35 4.13 -33.03
N ILE A 100 -4.49 3.34 -32.40
CA ILE A 100 -4.06 2.05 -32.92
C ILE A 100 -5.24 1.08 -33.00
N GLY A 101 -6.07 1.00 -31.97
CA GLY A 101 -7.29 0.19 -31.93
C GLY A 101 -8.26 0.59 -33.07
N LEU A 102 -8.42 1.89 -33.31
CA LEU A 102 -9.25 2.43 -34.38
C LEU A 102 -8.68 2.09 -35.77
N LEU A 103 -7.38 2.22 -35.95
CA LEU A 103 -6.70 1.82 -37.20
C LEU A 103 -6.92 0.33 -37.48
N PHE A 104 -6.79 -0.52 -36.47
CA PHE A 104 -7.04 -1.95 -36.64
C PHE A 104 -8.50 -2.28 -36.87
N ALA A 105 -9.43 -1.52 -36.28
CA ALA A 105 -10.87 -1.64 -36.53
C ALA A 105 -11.20 -1.30 -38.00
N LEU A 106 -10.67 -0.17 -38.49
CA LEU A 106 -10.83 0.23 -39.90
C LEU A 106 -10.22 -0.81 -40.86
N TYR A 107 -9.06 -1.33 -40.55
CA TYR A 107 -8.44 -2.40 -41.32
C TYR A 107 -9.30 -3.66 -41.35
N GLY A 108 -9.89 -4.05 -40.22
CA GLY A 108 -10.83 -5.17 -40.10
C GLY A 108 -12.06 -5.01 -41.01
N ILE A 109 -12.65 -3.80 -41.05
CA ILE A 109 -13.80 -3.49 -41.91
C ILE A 109 -13.45 -3.63 -43.40
N VAL A 110 -12.27 -3.13 -43.81
CA VAL A 110 -11.81 -3.22 -45.20
C VAL A 110 -11.53 -4.69 -45.61
N MET A 111 -11.04 -5.51 -44.69
CA MET A 111 -10.74 -6.92 -44.96
C MET A 111 -11.96 -7.83 -44.88
N MET A 112 -13.00 -7.50 -44.08
CA MET A 112 -14.28 -8.25 -44.07
C MET A 112 -14.98 -8.26 -45.44
N THR A 113 -14.68 -7.31 -46.30
CA THR A 113 -15.22 -7.24 -47.67
C THR A 113 -14.58 -8.29 -48.59
N ARG A 114 -13.47 -8.91 -48.19
CA ARG A 114 -12.77 -9.97 -48.94
C ARG A 114 -12.95 -11.32 -48.27
N GLN A 115 -13.78 -12.18 -48.80
CA GLN A 115 -13.95 -13.56 -48.35
C GLN A 115 -12.77 -14.42 -48.77
N GLY A 116 -12.16 -15.21 -47.80
CA GLY A 116 -11.15 -16.19 -48.10
C GLY A 116 -10.01 -16.28 -47.08
N TYR A 117 -9.08 -17.19 -47.31
CA TYR A 117 -7.90 -17.45 -46.48
C TYR A 117 -7.06 -16.19 -46.16
N VAL A 118 -7.00 -15.25 -47.11
CA VAL A 118 -6.29 -13.98 -46.98
C VAL A 118 -6.88 -13.11 -45.84
N SER A 119 -8.20 -13.12 -45.66
CA SER A 119 -8.87 -12.37 -44.60
C SER A 119 -8.51 -12.90 -43.20
N GLN A 120 -8.50 -14.23 -43.04
CA GLN A 120 -8.14 -14.85 -41.75
C GLN A 120 -6.66 -14.62 -41.37
N MET A 121 -5.75 -14.75 -42.32
CA MET A 121 -4.32 -14.49 -42.09
C MET A 121 -4.06 -13.01 -41.77
N SER A 122 -4.73 -12.12 -42.46
CA SER A 122 -4.62 -10.67 -42.19
C SER A 122 -5.15 -10.31 -40.80
N PHE A 123 -6.26 -10.89 -40.39
CA PHE A 123 -6.79 -10.70 -39.02
C PHE A 123 -5.80 -11.20 -37.97
N PHE A 124 -5.19 -12.38 -38.18
CA PHE A 124 -4.22 -12.94 -37.27
C PHE A 124 -2.99 -12.02 -37.08
N ILE A 125 -2.44 -11.46 -38.16
CA ILE A 125 -1.29 -10.54 -38.10
C ILE A 125 -1.66 -9.26 -37.32
N VAL A 126 -2.82 -8.69 -37.60
CA VAL A 126 -3.36 -7.51 -36.91
C VAL A 126 -3.54 -7.78 -35.43
N TYR A 127 -4.16 -8.93 -35.10
CA TYR A 127 -4.37 -9.36 -33.73
C TYR A 127 -3.07 -9.50 -32.95
N LEU A 128 -2.06 -10.15 -33.54
CA LEU A 128 -0.73 -10.27 -32.96
C LEU A 128 -0.10 -8.89 -32.69
N GLY A 129 -0.26 -7.94 -33.61
CA GLY A 129 0.20 -6.56 -33.43
C GLY A 129 -0.46 -5.89 -32.20
N VAL A 130 -1.77 -6.03 -32.04
CA VAL A 130 -2.49 -5.51 -30.86
C VAL A 130 -2.00 -6.19 -29.57
N VAL A 131 -1.84 -7.52 -29.58
CA VAL A 131 -1.37 -8.28 -28.43
C VAL A 131 0.04 -7.82 -27.99
N LEU A 132 0.96 -7.64 -28.96
CA LEU A 132 2.31 -7.17 -28.66
C LEU A 132 2.32 -5.78 -28.00
N LEU A 133 1.51 -4.85 -28.50
CA LEU A 133 1.37 -3.51 -27.91
C LEU A 133 0.76 -3.56 -26.52
N LEU A 134 -0.26 -4.40 -26.30
CA LEU A 134 -0.87 -4.60 -25.00
C LEU A 134 0.14 -5.20 -24.01
N LEU A 135 0.94 -6.18 -24.43
CA LEU A 135 1.96 -6.78 -23.58
C LEU A 135 3.07 -5.80 -23.20
N GLN A 136 3.52 -4.95 -24.13
CA GLN A 136 4.51 -3.91 -23.82
C GLN A 136 3.98 -2.91 -22.79
N SER A 137 2.77 -2.40 -23.00
CA SER A 137 2.18 -1.46 -22.03
C SER A 137 1.84 -2.12 -20.70
N PHE A 138 1.47 -3.39 -20.71
CA PHE A 138 1.23 -4.17 -19.50
C PHE A 138 2.52 -4.42 -18.70
N ALA A 139 3.65 -4.65 -19.38
CA ALA A 139 4.96 -4.80 -18.75
C ALA A 139 5.38 -3.53 -18.00
N LEU A 140 5.12 -2.34 -18.58
CA LEU A 140 5.39 -1.05 -17.91
C LEU A 140 4.58 -0.90 -16.61
N ILE A 141 3.33 -1.34 -16.60
CA ILE A 141 2.50 -1.28 -15.39
C ILE A 141 3.00 -2.28 -14.35
N SER A 142 3.40 -3.47 -14.78
CA SER A 142 4.00 -4.47 -13.90
C SER A 142 5.23 -3.96 -13.19
N GLU A 143 6.10 -3.22 -13.89
CA GLU A 143 7.29 -2.58 -13.32
C GLU A 143 6.91 -1.50 -12.29
N VAL A 144 5.90 -0.69 -12.57
CA VAL A 144 5.37 0.31 -11.61
C VAL A 144 4.86 -0.35 -10.32
N VAL A 145 4.21 -1.51 -10.45
CA VAL A 145 3.72 -2.28 -9.30
C VAL A 145 4.86 -2.83 -8.48
N ASP A 146 5.85 -3.42 -9.13
CA ASP A 146 7.06 -3.96 -8.49
C ASP A 146 7.80 -2.87 -7.71
N GLN A 147 8.16 -1.77 -8.39
CA GLN A 147 8.79 -0.61 -7.75
C GLN A 147 7.95 -0.01 -6.61
N GLY A 148 6.62 -0.01 -6.74
CA GLY A 148 5.73 0.48 -5.69
C GLY A 148 5.79 -0.35 -4.42
N ILE A 149 5.91 -1.66 -4.53
CA ILE A 149 6.06 -2.55 -3.39
C ILE A 149 7.46 -2.48 -2.80
N ASP A 150 8.49 -2.40 -3.65
CA ASP A 150 9.86 -2.21 -3.20
C ASP A 150 9.99 -0.92 -2.36
N ARG A 151 9.33 0.18 -2.76
CA ARG A 151 9.29 1.44 -1.98
C ARG A 151 8.59 1.27 -0.64
N LEU A 152 7.47 0.54 -0.58
CA LEU A 152 6.78 0.23 0.68
C LEU A 152 7.65 -0.60 1.61
N VAL A 153 8.32 -1.63 1.09
CA VAL A 153 9.25 -2.48 1.85
C VAL A 153 10.46 -1.68 2.33
N ALA A 154 11.06 -0.84 1.47
CA ALA A 154 12.19 0.01 1.83
C ALA A 154 11.84 1.00 2.95
N PHE A 155 10.67 1.66 2.85
CA PHE A 155 10.17 2.53 3.91
C PHE A 155 9.99 1.76 5.24
N MET A 156 9.36 0.59 5.20
CA MET A 156 9.16 -0.23 6.39
C MET A 156 10.49 -0.74 6.97
N THR A 157 11.47 -1.05 6.13
CA THR A 157 12.80 -1.47 6.57
C THR A 157 13.52 -0.38 7.36
N ALA A 158 13.36 0.88 6.98
CA ALA A 158 13.91 2.03 7.73
C ALA A 158 13.04 2.35 8.97
N PHE A 159 11.72 2.25 8.85
CA PHE A 159 10.78 2.62 9.91
C PHE A 159 10.77 1.62 11.09
N VAL A 160 10.79 0.31 10.81
CA VAL A 160 10.58 -0.72 11.84
C VAL A 160 11.62 -0.66 12.97
N PRO A 161 12.93 -0.52 12.72
CA PRO A 161 13.92 -0.39 13.79
C PRO A 161 13.70 0.86 14.65
N LEU A 162 13.43 2.01 14.01
CA LEU A 162 13.17 3.27 14.71
C LEU A 162 11.94 3.16 15.60
N TYR A 163 10.85 2.62 15.08
CA TYR A 163 9.61 2.47 15.87
C TYR A 163 9.74 1.44 16.99
N ALA A 164 10.48 0.36 16.76
CA ALA A 164 10.80 -0.60 17.83
C ALA A 164 11.63 0.03 18.95
N ALA A 165 12.60 0.90 18.63
CA ALA A 165 13.36 1.64 19.63
C ALA A 165 12.45 2.57 20.45
N THR A 166 11.53 3.30 19.84
CA THR A 166 10.58 4.17 20.58
C THR A 166 9.60 3.37 21.43
N LEU A 167 9.16 2.20 20.99
CA LEU A 167 8.38 1.26 21.80
C LEU A 167 9.17 0.80 23.03
N PHE A 168 10.44 0.48 22.84
CA PHE A 168 11.32 0.07 23.95
C PHE A 168 11.49 1.20 24.96
N CYS A 169 11.80 2.42 24.52
CA CYS A 169 11.95 3.59 25.38
C CYS A 169 10.64 3.96 26.12
N SER A 170 9.48 3.66 25.55
CA SER A 170 8.17 3.85 26.19
C SER A 170 7.75 2.72 27.13
N GLY A 171 8.67 1.83 27.53
CA GLY A 171 8.41 0.72 28.46
C GLY A 171 7.71 -0.50 27.85
N ASN A 172 7.59 -0.57 26.51
CA ASN A 172 6.89 -1.62 25.78
C ASN A 172 7.88 -2.59 25.10
N ALA A 173 8.84 -3.15 25.84
CA ALA A 173 9.94 -3.96 25.30
C ALA A 173 9.46 -5.24 24.58
N ALA A 174 8.49 -5.96 25.16
CA ALA A 174 7.95 -7.17 24.51
C ALA A 174 7.14 -6.82 23.26
N SER A 175 6.40 -5.70 23.28
CA SER A 175 5.69 -5.17 22.11
C SER A 175 6.65 -4.76 21.00
N ALA A 176 7.79 -4.14 21.34
CA ALA A 176 8.85 -3.78 20.40
C ALA A 176 9.39 -5.01 19.65
N GLY A 177 9.77 -6.06 20.40
CA GLY A 177 10.28 -7.30 19.81
C GLY A 177 9.26 -8.02 18.93
N SER A 178 8.01 -8.09 19.37
CA SER A 178 6.92 -8.72 18.60
C SER A 178 6.59 -7.96 17.32
N PHE A 179 6.56 -6.62 17.37
CA PHE A 179 6.38 -5.78 16.19
C PHE A 179 7.50 -5.96 15.18
N TYR A 180 8.74 -5.93 15.65
CA TYR A 180 9.92 -6.12 14.81
C TYR A 180 9.86 -7.45 14.04
N GLN A 181 9.60 -8.56 14.74
CA GLN A 181 9.50 -9.89 14.13
C GLN A 181 8.35 -9.98 13.12
N LEU A 182 7.16 -9.45 13.46
CA LEU A 182 6.00 -9.49 12.58
C LEU A 182 6.21 -8.63 11.34
N ALA A 183 6.74 -7.42 11.48
CA ALA A 183 6.97 -6.51 10.38
C ALA A 183 8.02 -7.05 9.40
N PHE A 184 9.16 -7.58 9.90
CA PHE A 184 10.16 -8.22 9.02
C PHE A 184 9.63 -9.49 8.36
N GLY A 185 8.86 -10.30 9.08
CA GLY A 185 8.19 -11.47 8.50
C GLY A 185 7.24 -11.10 7.37
N LEU A 186 6.49 -10.00 7.53
CA LEU A 186 5.60 -9.49 6.49
C LEU A 186 6.35 -8.92 5.28
N MET A 187 7.44 -8.16 5.50
CA MET A 187 8.27 -7.64 4.42
C MET A 187 8.82 -8.80 3.57
N TYR A 188 9.38 -9.82 4.21
CA TYR A 188 9.89 -11.00 3.53
C TYR A 188 8.80 -11.75 2.76
N LEU A 189 7.62 -11.94 3.38
CA LEU A 189 6.49 -12.65 2.75
C LEU A 189 5.93 -11.87 1.56
N LEU A 190 5.84 -10.55 1.65
CA LEU A 190 5.42 -9.71 0.54
C LEU A 190 6.41 -9.74 -0.61
N GLU A 191 7.71 -9.58 -0.34
CA GLU A 191 8.75 -9.61 -1.36
C GLU A 191 8.77 -10.97 -2.09
N LEU A 192 8.74 -12.07 -1.34
CA LEU A 192 8.68 -13.42 -1.89
C LEU A 192 7.39 -13.64 -2.69
N GLY A 193 6.25 -13.27 -2.12
CA GLY A 193 4.93 -13.41 -2.77
C GLY A 193 4.85 -12.61 -4.06
N MET A 194 5.37 -11.38 -4.07
CA MET A 194 5.37 -10.54 -5.27
C MET A 194 6.19 -11.15 -6.40
N LYS A 195 7.45 -11.48 -6.13
CA LYS A 195 8.38 -11.96 -7.16
C LYS A 195 8.02 -13.34 -7.71
N PHE A 196 7.52 -14.25 -6.86
CA PHE A 196 7.31 -15.65 -7.26
C PHE A 196 5.87 -16.04 -7.52
N ILE A 197 4.88 -15.32 -6.98
CA ILE A 197 3.47 -15.71 -7.08
C ILE A 197 2.65 -14.66 -7.83
N PHE A 198 2.63 -13.42 -7.34
CA PHE A 198 1.67 -12.43 -7.83
C PHE A 198 2.04 -11.87 -9.20
N LEU A 199 3.25 -11.36 -9.39
CA LEU A 199 3.68 -10.83 -10.67
C LEU A 199 3.62 -11.86 -11.79
N PRO A 200 4.24 -13.06 -11.66
CA PRO A 200 4.13 -14.10 -12.69
C PRO A 200 2.68 -14.58 -12.88
N GLY A 201 1.92 -14.71 -11.77
CA GLY A 201 0.53 -15.16 -11.82
C GLY A 201 -0.37 -14.21 -12.62
N VAL A 202 -0.21 -12.90 -12.45
CA VAL A 202 -0.98 -11.91 -13.23
C VAL A 202 -0.56 -11.91 -14.70
N HIS A 203 0.73 -12.09 -15.02
CA HIS A 203 1.19 -12.23 -16.41
C HIS A 203 0.58 -13.46 -17.08
N VAL A 204 0.62 -14.63 -16.42
CA VAL A 204 -0.01 -15.86 -16.92
C VAL A 204 -1.52 -15.66 -17.10
N PHE A 205 -2.19 -15.03 -16.15
CA PHE A 205 -3.62 -14.71 -16.23
C PHE A 205 -3.95 -13.89 -17.49
N VAL A 206 -3.21 -12.81 -17.74
CA VAL A 206 -3.44 -11.95 -18.91
C VAL A 206 -3.13 -12.69 -20.20
N LEU A 207 -2.02 -13.43 -20.27
CA LEU A 207 -1.66 -14.24 -21.43
C LEU A 207 -2.74 -15.28 -21.76
N LEU A 208 -3.27 -15.99 -20.75
CA LEU A 208 -4.35 -16.96 -20.97
C LEU A 208 -5.62 -16.30 -21.53
N LEU A 209 -5.97 -15.10 -21.05
CA LEU A 209 -7.12 -14.36 -21.58
C LEU A 209 -6.88 -13.87 -23.03
N LEU A 210 -5.67 -13.42 -23.33
CA LEU A 210 -5.31 -13.00 -24.70
C LEU A 210 -5.37 -14.19 -25.65
N MET A 211 -4.88 -15.36 -25.25
CA MET A 211 -4.95 -16.58 -26.06
C MET A 211 -6.38 -17.11 -26.22
N ASP A 212 -7.21 -17.03 -25.17
CA ASP A 212 -8.61 -17.45 -25.23
C ASP A 212 -9.42 -16.63 -26.26
N ASN A 213 -9.11 -15.34 -26.39
CA ASN A 213 -9.75 -14.46 -27.36
C ASN A 213 -9.26 -14.66 -28.80
N LEU A 214 -8.12 -15.31 -29.01
CA LEU A 214 -7.58 -15.61 -30.34
C LEU A 214 -8.28 -16.81 -30.98
N PHE A 215 -8.54 -17.85 -30.20
CA PHE A 215 -9.09 -19.13 -30.70
C PHE A 215 -10.54 -19.31 -30.25
N GLU A 216 -11.48 -19.46 -31.18
CA GLU A 216 -12.91 -19.59 -30.88
C GLU A 216 -13.29 -20.86 -30.09
N GLU A 217 -12.45 -21.91 -30.18
CA GLU A 217 -12.73 -23.22 -29.57
C GLU A 217 -12.02 -23.46 -28.23
N THR A 218 -11.17 -22.53 -27.76
CA THR A 218 -10.39 -22.74 -26.54
C THR A 218 -11.20 -22.38 -25.29
N LYS A 219 -11.05 -23.19 -24.26
CA LYS A 219 -11.66 -22.96 -22.92
C LYS A 219 -10.64 -22.43 -21.92
N LEU A 220 -9.65 -21.63 -22.38
CA LEU A 220 -8.58 -21.09 -21.55
C LEU A 220 -9.09 -20.04 -20.56
N GLY A 221 -10.23 -19.41 -20.84
CA GLY A 221 -10.88 -18.45 -19.94
C GLY A 221 -11.20 -19.04 -18.56
N LYS A 222 -11.54 -20.34 -18.47
CA LYS A 222 -11.74 -21.02 -17.17
C LYS A 222 -10.42 -21.18 -16.39
N MET A 223 -9.32 -21.45 -17.09
CA MET A 223 -7.99 -21.50 -16.46
C MET A 223 -7.57 -20.11 -15.99
N ALA A 224 -7.79 -19.07 -16.80
CA ALA A 224 -7.54 -17.69 -16.40
C ALA A 224 -8.35 -17.33 -15.14
N GLN A 225 -9.62 -17.71 -15.05
CA GLN A 225 -10.42 -17.51 -13.84
C GLN A 225 -9.81 -18.20 -12.62
N LEU A 226 -9.32 -19.44 -12.78
CA LEU A 226 -8.67 -20.16 -11.68
C LEU A 226 -7.44 -19.39 -11.15
N PHE A 227 -6.62 -18.81 -12.03
CA PHE A 227 -5.49 -17.98 -11.64
C PHE A 227 -5.95 -16.70 -10.91
N GLU A 228 -6.97 -16.01 -11.43
CA GLU A 228 -7.54 -14.83 -10.78
C GLU A 228 -8.07 -15.15 -9.38
N ASP A 229 -8.85 -16.22 -9.26
CA ASP A 229 -9.44 -16.64 -7.98
C ASP A 229 -8.36 -17.12 -7.01
N GLY A 230 -7.32 -17.81 -7.50
CA GLY A 230 -6.16 -18.22 -6.73
C GLY A 230 -5.39 -17.03 -6.14
N ILE A 231 -5.07 -16.03 -6.97
CA ILE A 231 -4.41 -14.80 -6.53
C ILE A 231 -5.26 -14.09 -5.47
N ARG A 232 -6.57 -13.91 -5.72
CA ARG A 232 -7.50 -13.27 -4.78
C ARG A 232 -7.65 -14.05 -3.47
N LEU A 233 -7.61 -15.38 -3.52
CA LEU A 233 -7.68 -16.25 -2.35
C LEU A 233 -6.44 -16.06 -1.47
N VAL A 234 -5.25 -16.10 -2.08
CA VAL A 234 -3.97 -15.92 -1.36
C VAL A 234 -3.89 -14.53 -0.72
N LEU A 235 -4.27 -13.47 -1.45
CA LEU A 235 -4.30 -12.11 -0.93
C LEU A 235 -5.26 -11.97 0.27
N LYS A 236 -6.50 -12.39 0.11
CA LYS A 236 -7.51 -12.34 1.19
C LYS A 236 -7.11 -13.20 2.39
N GLY A 237 -6.60 -14.40 2.14
CA GLY A 237 -6.13 -15.32 3.17
C GLY A 237 -4.96 -14.72 3.94
N GLY A 238 -3.98 -14.17 3.24
CA GLY A 238 -2.83 -13.48 3.81
C GLY A 238 -3.24 -12.29 4.68
N LEU A 239 -4.08 -11.41 4.16
CA LEU A 239 -4.60 -10.25 4.90
C LEU A 239 -5.35 -10.69 6.17
N THR A 240 -6.22 -11.71 6.07
CA THR A 240 -6.99 -12.22 7.21
C THR A 240 -6.07 -12.86 8.26
N ALA A 241 -5.07 -13.63 7.82
CA ALA A 241 -4.10 -14.27 8.72
C ALA A 241 -3.29 -13.22 9.49
N VAL A 242 -2.77 -12.19 8.79
CA VAL A 242 -1.99 -11.11 9.42
C VAL A 242 -2.85 -10.30 10.40
N MET A 243 -4.09 -9.97 10.04
CA MET A 243 -5.03 -9.32 10.97
C MET A 243 -5.27 -10.20 12.21
N GLY A 244 -5.48 -11.49 12.02
CA GLY A 244 -5.68 -12.43 13.13
C GLY A 244 -4.48 -12.50 14.06
N ILE A 245 -3.28 -12.64 13.52
CA ILE A 245 -2.02 -12.64 14.30
C ILE A 245 -1.84 -11.29 15.00
N GLY A 246 -2.04 -10.17 14.30
CA GLY A 246 -1.93 -8.83 14.87
C GLY A 246 -2.89 -8.61 16.04
N VAL A 247 -4.16 -9.00 15.93
CA VAL A 247 -5.15 -8.90 17.02
C VAL A 247 -4.74 -9.76 18.22
N VAL A 248 -4.31 -11.00 18.01
CA VAL A 248 -3.84 -11.87 19.10
C VAL A 248 -2.62 -11.26 19.80
N GLN A 249 -1.65 -10.77 19.03
CA GLN A 249 -0.46 -10.12 19.59
C GLN A 249 -0.81 -8.85 20.36
N SER A 250 -1.73 -8.03 19.85
CA SER A 250 -2.15 -6.78 20.50
C SER A 250 -2.84 -6.99 21.87
N LEU A 251 -3.37 -8.15 22.10
CA LEU A 251 -4.00 -8.51 23.40
C LEU A 251 -2.99 -9.10 24.39
N ILE A 252 -2.11 -9.98 23.92
CA ILE A 252 -1.20 -10.74 24.79
C ILE A 252 0.06 -9.95 25.15
N VAL A 253 0.67 -9.29 24.18
CA VAL A 253 2.01 -8.71 24.33
C VAL A 253 2.01 -7.50 25.28
N PRO A 254 1.09 -6.52 25.17
CA PRO A 254 1.02 -5.41 26.12
C PRO A 254 0.72 -5.85 27.55
N ALA A 255 0.00 -6.95 27.73
CA ALA A 255 -0.22 -7.51 29.07
C ALA A 255 1.10 -7.95 29.74
N ARG A 256 2.05 -8.47 28.96
CA ARG A 256 3.39 -8.83 29.45
C ARG A 256 4.21 -7.58 29.77
N ASP A 257 4.14 -6.54 28.95
CA ASP A 257 4.82 -5.26 29.19
C ASP A 257 4.35 -4.62 30.49
N ARG A 258 3.04 -4.59 30.76
CA ARG A 258 2.45 -4.08 32.02
C ARG A 258 3.00 -4.80 33.24
N LEU A 259 3.07 -6.14 33.20
CA LEU A 259 3.58 -6.92 34.33
C LEU A 259 5.07 -6.62 34.58
N SER A 260 5.86 -6.47 33.54
CA SER A 260 7.27 -6.15 33.63
C SER A 260 7.52 -4.74 34.19
N THR A 261 6.82 -3.75 33.65
CA THR A 261 6.97 -2.34 34.05
C THR A 261 6.50 -2.12 35.47
N ASN A 262 5.35 -2.66 35.88
CA ASN A 262 4.87 -2.57 37.25
C ASN A 262 5.82 -3.24 38.26
N SER A 263 6.46 -4.35 37.87
CA SER A 263 7.47 -5.02 38.73
C SER A 263 8.67 -4.14 38.96
N ILE A 264 9.18 -3.46 37.93
CA ILE A 264 10.31 -2.54 38.02
C ILE A 264 9.96 -1.32 38.89
N PHE A 265 8.78 -0.68 38.63
CA PHE A 265 8.32 0.46 39.43
C PHE A 265 8.16 0.11 40.91
N ASN A 266 7.51 -1.01 41.22
CA ASN A 266 7.34 -1.45 42.59
C ASN A 266 8.67 -1.71 43.29
N SER A 267 9.68 -2.21 42.56
CA SER A 267 11.03 -2.44 43.10
C SER A 267 11.77 -1.13 43.39
N ILE A 268 11.62 -0.12 42.50
CA ILE A 268 12.25 1.20 42.69
C ILE A 268 11.53 1.97 43.81
N SER A 269 10.21 1.94 43.89
CA SER A 269 9.41 2.62 44.89
C SER A 269 9.58 2.04 46.30
N ALA A 270 10.06 0.79 46.41
CA ALA A 270 10.37 0.14 47.69
C ALA A 270 11.65 0.66 48.36
N VAL A 271 12.46 1.48 47.70
CA VAL A 271 13.69 2.07 48.26
C VAL A 271 13.36 3.31 49.09
N PRO A 272 13.48 3.29 50.43
CA PRO A 272 13.10 4.41 51.26
C PRO A 272 13.98 5.64 51.00
N GLY A 273 13.39 6.82 50.81
CA GLY A 273 14.07 8.12 50.68
C GLY A 273 14.45 8.50 49.23
N VAL A 274 14.47 7.57 48.29
CA VAL A 274 14.86 7.84 46.89
C VAL A 274 13.74 7.45 45.91
N GLY A 275 12.87 6.53 46.31
CA GLY A 275 11.85 5.94 45.46
C GLY A 275 10.85 6.96 44.84
N ASN A 276 10.48 8.01 45.58
CA ASN A 276 9.56 9.02 45.08
C ASN A 276 10.17 9.91 43.99
N THR A 277 11.45 10.29 44.12
CA THR A 277 12.12 11.15 43.12
C THR A 277 12.46 10.39 41.86
N PHE A 278 12.93 9.16 41.99
CA PHE A 278 13.16 8.29 40.82
C PHE A 278 11.87 7.83 40.17
N GLY A 279 10.80 7.61 40.95
CA GLY A 279 9.46 7.30 40.41
C GLY A 279 8.93 8.41 39.51
N SER A 280 8.98 9.66 39.96
CA SER A 280 8.54 10.81 39.17
C SER A 280 9.37 11.02 37.89
N ALA A 281 10.71 10.88 37.97
CA ALA A 281 11.57 11.01 36.80
C ALA A 281 11.30 9.88 35.77
N ALA A 282 11.09 8.64 36.24
CA ALA A 282 10.77 7.52 35.37
C ALA A 282 9.37 7.68 34.74
N GLU A 283 8.38 8.23 35.44
CA GLU A 283 7.05 8.54 34.93
C GLU A 283 7.08 9.59 33.83
N ILE A 284 7.90 10.64 33.99
CA ILE A 284 8.13 11.68 32.98
C ILE A 284 8.77 11.09 31.72
N LEU A 285 9.84 10.28 31.87
CA LEU A 285 10.52 9.64 30.75
C LEU A 285 9.60 8.68 29.97
N LEU A 286 8.79 7.90 30.66
CA LEU A 286 7.83 7.00 30.02
C LEU A 286 6.72 7.78 29.32
N GLY A 287 6.23 8.85 29.93
CA GLY A 287 5.21 9.72 29.33
C GLY A 287 5.71 10.38 28.03
N SER A 288 6.94 10.92 28.06
CA SER A 288 7.59 11.49 26.86
C SER A 288 7.80 10.41 25.78
N GLY A 289 8.23 9.22 26.18
CA GLY A 289 8.38 8.08 25.27
C GLY A 289 7.07 7.68 24.58
N ILE A 290 5.93 7.70 25.30
CA ILE A 290 4.62 7.43 24.75
C ILE A 290 4.19 8.49 23.73
N LEU A 291 4.43 9.77 24.03
CA LEU A 291 4.14 10.86 23.13
C LEU A 291 4.93 10.73 21.82
N ILE A 292 6.22 10.49 21.91
CA ILE A 292 7.11 10.31 20.76
C ILE A 292 6.67 9.09 19.94
N LYS A 293 6.43 7.96 20.58
CA LYS A 293 5.96 6.73 19.94
C LYS A 293 4.66 6.97 19.15
N ASN A 294 3.69 7.66 19.76
CA ASN A 294 2.41 7.94 19.12
C ASN A 294 2.59 8.89 17.93
N SER A 295 3.43 9.91 18.05
CA SER A 295 3.71 10.87 16.98
C SER A 295 4.44 10.20 15.81
N ILE A 296 5.45 9.37 16.08
CA ILE A 296 6.18 8.60 15.07
C ILE A 296 5.25 7.58 14.39
N GLY A 297 4.42 6.88 15.15
CA GLY A 297 3.43 5.95 14.62
C GLY A 297 2.43 6.62 13.69
N ALA A 298 1.92 7.79 14.09
CA ALA A 298 0.98 8.57 13.29
C ALA A 298 1.63 9.12 12.00
N ALA A 299 2.81 9.71 12.08
CA ALA A 299 3.56 10.20 10.93
C ALA A 299 3.84 9.07 9.92
N SER A 300 4.24 7.89 10.43
CA SER A 300 4.50 6.73 9.57
C SER A 300 3.26 6.23 8.83
N LEU A 301 2.09 6.19 9.48
CA LEU A 301 0.84 5.80 8.83
C LEU A 301 0.46 6.73 7.69
N ILE A 302 0.67 8.03 7.86
CA ILE A 302 0.42 9.04 6.83
C ILE A 302 1.37 8.85 5.66
N LEU A 303 2.67 8.74 5.93
CA LEU A 303 3.67 8.55 4.87
C LEU A 303 3.50 7.21 4.14
N LEU A 304 3.19 6.15 4.85
CA LEU A 304 2.89 4.85 4.25
C LEU A 304 1.71 4.95 3.27
N LEU A 305 0.67 5.69 3.66
CA LEU A 305 -0.48 5.94 2.79
C LEU A 305 -0.08 6.75 1.56
N VAL A 306 0.69 7.82 1.73
CA VAL A 306 1.15 8.70 0.63
C VAL A 306 2.05 7.93 -0.35
N ILE A 307 3.04 7.19 0.16
CA ILE A 307 3.96 6.38 -0.65
C ILE A 307 3.19 5.31 -1.43
N GLY A 308 2.26 4.62 -0.78
CA GLY A 308 1.47 3.57 -1.42
C GLY A 308 0.42 4.06 -2.41
N MET A 309 -0.08 5.31 -2.24
CA MET A 309 -1.11 5.88 -3.13
C MET A 309 -0.59 6.13 -4.54
N THR A 310 0.65 6.54 -4.72
CA THR A 310 1.24 6.85 -6.05
C THR A 310 1.14 5.66 -7.01
N PRO A 311 1.71 4.48 -6.74
CA PRO A 311 1.63 3.34 -7.64
C PRO A 311 0.20 2.78 -7.75
N LEU A 312 -0.59 2.89 -6.69
CA LEU A 312 -1.98 2.45 -6.67
C LEU A 312 -2.85 3.29 -7.62
N LEU A 313 -2.74 4.62 -7.56
CA LEU A 313 -3.46 5.53 -8.45
C LEU A 313 -3.04 5.32 -9.90
N LYS A 314 -1.75 5.12 -10.16
CA LYS A 314 -1.24 4.84 -11.50
C LYS A 314 -1.84 3.57 -12.08
N SER A 315 -1.80 2.44 -11.36
CA SER A 315 -2.41 1.17 -11.78
C SER A 315 -3.93 1.29 -11.96
N PHE A 316 -4.59 2.07 -11.11
CA PHE A 316 -6.02 2.35 -11.22
C PHE A 316 -6.34 3.14 -12.48
N CYS A 317 -5.61 4.23 -12.77
CA CYS A 317 -5.79 5.04 -13.97
C CYS A 317 -5.61 4.18 -15.23
N PHE A 318 -4.59 3.35 -15.30
CA PHE A 318 -4.39 2.43 -16.41
C PHE A 318 -5.56 1.43 -16.57
N SER A 319 -6.04 0.85 -15.48
CA SER A 319 -7.21 -0.06 -15.52
C SER A 319 -8.45 0.65 -16.09
N VAL A 320 -8.70 1.89 -15.69
CA VAL A 320 -9.83 2.70 -16.20
C VAL A 320 -9.63 3.03 -17.66
N MET A 321 -8.43 3.46 -18.06
CA MET A 321 -8.12 3.81 -19.46
C MET A 321 -8.28 2.61 -20.40
N TYR A 322 -7.81 1.43 -20.00
CA TYR A 322 -8.05 0.20 -20.80
C TYR A 322 -9.53 -0.14 -20.92
N ARG A 323 -10.32 0.01 -19.84
CA ARG A 323 -11.78 -0.22 -19.90
C ARG A 323 -12.48 0.75 -20.81
N LEU A 324 -12.10 2.03 -20.76
CA LEU A 324 -12.64 3.05 -21.66
C LEU A 324 -12.27 2.75 -23.11
N THR A 325 -11.01 2.42 -23.39
CA THR A 325 -10.58 2.02 -24.73
C THR A 325 -11.36 0.82 -25.24
N ALA A 326 -11.53 -0.24 -24.44
CA ALA A 326 -12.32 -1.39 -24.81
C ALA A 326 -13.79 -1.03 -25.11
N ALA A 327 -14.40 -0.17 -24.29
CA ALA A 327 -15.77 0.27 -24.48
C ALA A 327 -15.96 1.10 -25.76
N PHE A 328 -14.99 1.96 -26.09
CA PHE A 328 -15.04 2.76 -27.33
C PHE A 328 -14.73 1.93 -28.59
N LEU A 329 -13.91 0.90 -28.47
CA LEU A 329 -13.61 -0.02 -29.58
C LEU A 329 -14.72 -1.03 -29.83
N ALA A 330 -15.49 -1.40 -28.83
CA ALA A 330 -16.53 -2.43 -28.94
C ALA A 330 -17.55 -2.23 -30.08
N PRO A 331 -18.04 -0.99 -30.39
CA PRO A 331 -18.98 -0.79 -31.49
C PRO A 331 -18.32 -0.75 -32.89
N VAL A 332 -17.00 -0.58 -32.98
CA VAL A 332 -16.27 -0.32 -34.23
C VAL A 332 -15.32 -1.46 -34.59
N ALA A 333 -14.69 -2.08 -33.60
CA ALA A 333 -13.71 -3.15 -33.76
C ALA A 333 -14.33 -4.54 -33.66
N ASP A 334 -13.61 -5.56 -34.16
CA ASP A 334 -13.95 -6.96 -33.89
C ASP A 334 -14.00 -7.21 -32.36
N SER A 335 -15.00 -7.98 -31.94
CA SER A 335 -15.23 -8.29 -30.53
C SER A 335 -14.00 -8.89 -29.83
N ARG A 336 -13.15 -9.63 -30.53
CA ARG A 336 -11.91 -10.22 -30.03
C ARG A 336 -10.88 -9.17 -29.65
N ILE A 337 -10.76 -8.08 -30.45
CA ILE A 337 -9.85 -6.97 -30.16
C ILE A 337 -10.31 -6.21 -28.91
N ALA A 338 -11.60 -5.91 -28.81
CA ALA A 338 -12.17 -5.26 -27.62
C ALA A 338 -11.97 -6.12 -26.36
N GLN A 339 -12.15 -7.43 -26.45
CA GLN A 339 -11.92 -8.37 -25.35
C GLN A 339 -10.44 -8.48 -24.94
N CYS A 340 -9.49 -8.35 -25.88
CA CYS A 340 -8.07 -8.29 -25.56
C CYS A 340 -7.72 -7.06 -24.73
N VAL A 341 -8.22 -5.88 -25.10
CA VAL A 341 -8.03 -4.67 -24.30
C VAL A 341 -8.68 -4.80 -22.92
N GLN A 342 -9.86 -5.45 -22.86
CA GLN A 342 -10.54 -5.77 -21.61
C GLN A 342 -9.72 -6.73 -20.72
N ALA A 343 -9.00 -7.69 -21.31
CA ALA A 343 -8.12 -8.60 -20.59
C ALA A 343 -6.97 -7.84 -19.90
N ALA A 344 -6.33 -6.90 -20.60
CA ALA A 344 -5.32 -6.01 -20.00
C ALA A 344 -5.91 -5.17 -18.86
N ALA A 345 -7.12 -4.64 -19.01
CA ALA A 345 -7.83 -3.90 -17.96
C ALA A 345 -8.05 -4.74 -16.70
N ARG A 346 -8.38 -6.03 -16.86
CA ARG A 346 -8.55 -6.96 -15.74
C ARG A 346 -7.22 -7.25 -15.03
N GLY A 347 -6.14 -7.41 -15.80
CA GLY A 347 -4.78 -7.57 -15.26
C GLY A 347 -4.35 -6.36 -14.42
N CYS A 348 -4.55 -5.14 -14.94
CA CYS A 348 -4.26 -3.90 -14.18
C CYS A 348 -5.12 -3.77 -12.92
N ALA A 349 -6.38 -4.22 -12.95
CA ALA A 349 -7.22 -4.25 -11.76
C ALA A 349 -6.75 -5.24 -10.70
N LEU A 350 -6.14 -6.35 -11.11
CA LEU A 350 -5.48 -7.29 -10.18
C LEU A 350 -4.23 -6.65 -9.55
N PHE A 351 -3.38 -6.00 -10.34
CA PHE A 351 -2.23 -5.26 -9.82
C PHE A 351 -2.64 -4.20 -8.80
N CYS A 352 -3.70 -3.42 -9.09
CA CYS A 352 -4.26 -2.46 -8.15
C CYS A 352 -4.72 -3.14 -6.84
N THR A 353 -5.31 -4.34 -6.91
CA THR A 353 -5.72 -5.11 -5.73
C THR A 353 -4.52 -5.56 -4.91
N ILE A 354 -3.47 -6.07 -5.57
CA ILE A 354 -2.23 -6.53 -4.93
C ILE A 354 -1.55 -5.39 -4.17
N GLN A 355 -1.42 -4.22 -4.80
CA GLN A 355 -0.82 -3.04 -4.15
C GLN A 355 -1.64 -2.55 -2.97
N LEU A 356 -2.98 -2.52 -3.12
CA LEU A 356 -3.87 -2.15 -2.02
C LEU A 356 -3.73 -3.11 -0.84
N ASP A 357 -3.68 -4.42 -1.10
CA ASP A 357 -3.54 -5.41 -0.04
C ASP A 357 -2.17 -5.31 0.65
N ALA A 358 -1.09 -5.06 -0.09
CA ALA A 358 0.25 -4.80 0.47
C ALA A 358 0.27 -3.56 1.37
N LEU A 359 -0.31 -2.45 0.90
CA LEU A 359 -0.45 -1.22 1.69
C LEU A 359 -1.25 -1.46 2.97
N LEU A 360 -2.39 -2.18 2.86
CA LEU A 360 -3.25 -2.49 3.99
C LEU A 360 -2.56 -3.39 5.02
N LEU A 361 -1.75 -4.36 4.59
CA LEU A 361 -1.00 -5.22 5.49
C LEU A 361 -0.08 -4.42 6.41
N PHE A 362 0.74 -3.53 5.85
CA PHE A 362 1.62 -2.68 6.64
C PHE A 362 0.86 -1.67 7.49
N PHE A 363 -0.15 -1.03 6.90
CA PHE A 363 -0.98 -0.04 7.58
C PHE A 363 -1.68 -0.64 8.80
N ILE A 364 -2.32 -1.80 8.66
CA ILE A 364 -3.03 -2.47 9.74
C ILE A 364 -2.04 -2.95 10.81
N THR A 365 -0.90 -3.53 10.42
CA THR A 365 0.12 -4.00 11.37
C THR A 365 0.64 -2.85 12.23
N THR A 366 1.01 -1.73 11.62
CA THR A 366 1.49 -0.54 12.33
C THR A 366 0.38 0.07 13.20
N SER A 367 -0.85 0.15 12.69
CA SER A 367 -2.01 0.66 13.43
C SER A 367 -2.33 -0.18 14.67
N ILE A 368 -2.39 -1.50 14.54
CA ILE A 368 -2.71 -2.39 15.65
C ILE A 368 -1.71 -2.22 16.79
N ILE A 369 -0.41 -2.20 16.49
CA ILE A 369 0.62 -2.08 17.52
C ILE A 369 0.62 -0.67 18.14
N SER A 370 0.41 0.37 17.35
CA SER A 370 0.33 1.74 17.84
C SER A 370 -0.82 1.91 18.83
N VAL A 371 -1.99 1.40 18.50
CA VAL A 371 -3.19 1.47 19.35
C VAL A 371 -3.04 0.63 20.61
N SER A 372 -2.61 -0.65 20.46
CA SER A 372 -2.54 -1.57 21.60
C SER A 372 -1.57 -1.11 22.68
N THR A 373 -0.49 -0.43 22.29
CA THR A 373 0.51 0.11 23.23
C THR A 373 0.16 1.51 23.74
N SER A 374 -0.85 2.17 23.22
CA SER A 374 -1.32 3.50 23.67
C SER A 374 -2.32 3.42 24.85
N PHE A 375 -3.02 2.30 25.03
CA PHE A 375 -4.01 2.11 26.10
C PHE A 375 -3.40 1.65 27.44
N ILE A 376 -2.11 1.80 27.62
CA ILE A 376 -1.40 1.22 28.79
C ILE A 376 -1.52 2.11 30.05
N TYR A 377 -2.01 3.35 29.96
CA TYR A 377 -2.14 4.30 31.08
C TYR A 377 -3.51 4.87 31.24
#